data_ef5a78f017950dda6256d71908ac14ef
#
_entry.id   ef5a78f017950dda6256d71908ac14ef
#
_cell.length_a   1.000
_cell.length_b   1.000
_cell.length_c   1.000
_cell.angle_alpha   90.00
_cell.angle_beta   90.00
_cell.angle_gamma   90.00
#
_symmetry.space_group_name_H-M   'P 1'
#
loop_
_entity.id
_entity.type
_entity.pdbx_description
1 polymer ?
#
loop_
_entity_poly.entity_id
_entity_poly.type
_entity_poly.pdbx_seq_one_letter_code
_entity_poly.pdbx_strand_id
1 'polypeptide(L)'
;MKKLNLTDKRNPDYFYSEAIKTLRTNIQLSGQSIKTILITSCYPNEGKSDVVLSLAQEIGSIGKKVLLLDADIRKTAYAGRLGVEEEVKGLSQLLSGQVGLQEVIYSTNFPNMDIIFGGPSAPNPSGLLSENIFKVFLKEIREYYNYILIDTPPIGTVIDAAVIGRCCDGAVFLIEPGNVRYRDAQKAFKQLERSGC
;
A
#
# COMPACT_ATOMS: atom_id res chain seq x y z
N MET A 1 15.45 2.66 13.54
CA MET A 1 14.39 1.81 12.99
C MET A 1 14.32 0.51 13.80
N LYS A 2 13.15 0.13 14.27
CA LYS A 2 12.91 -1.14 14.95
C LYS A 2 12.77 -2.25 13.91
N LYS A 3 13.34 -3.45 14.19
CA LYS A 3 13.22 -4.60 13.30
C LYS A 3 12.09 -5.51 13.78
N LEU A 4 11.22 -5.93 12.86
CA LEU A 4 10.13 -6.87 13.11
C LEU A 4 10.35 -8.17 12.34
N ASN A 5 10.05 -9.28 13.00
CA ASN A 5 9.99 -10.58 12.35
C ASN A 5 8.54 -10.86 11.95
N LEU A 6 8.26 -10.67 10.68
CA LEU A 6 6.93 -10.87 10.11
C LEU A 6 6.76 -12.33 9.68
N THR A 7 5.58 -12.89 9.92
CA THR A 7 5.23 -14.25 9.49
C THR A 7 4.18 -14.17 8.38
N ASP A 8 4.58 -14.53 7.17
CA ASP A 8 3.65 -14.70 6.07
C ASP A 8 3.16 -16.16 6.03
N LYS A 9 1.91 -16.39 6.40
CA LYS A 9 1.31 -17.74 6.42
C LYS A 9 0.74 -18.18 5.07
N ARG A 10 0.80 -17.31 4.05
CA ARG A 10 0.32 -17.64 2.71
C ARG A 10 1.27 -18.65 2.06
N ASN A 11 0.70 -19.50 1.23
CA ASN A 11 1.45 -20.45 0.39
C ASN A 11 0.99 -20.23 -1.06
N PRO A 12 1.50 -19.18 -1.74
CA PRO A 12 1.09 -18.87 -3.10
C PRO A 12 1.49 -20.00 -4.06
N ASP A 13 0.58 -20.34 -4.96
CA ASP A 13 0.88 -21.29 -6.03
C ASP A 13 1.81 -20.70 -7.10
N TYR A 14 2.24 -21.56 -8.02
CA TYR A 14 3.13 -21.16 -9.10
C TYR A 14 2.53 -20.06 -9.98
N PHE A 15 1.25 -20.17 -10.36
CA PHE A 15 0.61 -19.21 -11.27
C PHE A 15 0.47 -17.83 -10.63
N TYR A 16 0.10 -17.77 -9.35
CA TYR A 16 0.06 -16.53 -8.59
C TYR A 16 1.45 -15.88 -8.51
N SER A 17 2.49 -16.68 -8.23
CA SER A 17 3.87 -16.19 -8.13
C SER A 17 4.36 -15.61 -9.46
N GLU A 18 4.07 -16.26 -10.59
CA GLU A 18 4.40 -15.75 -11.93
C GLU A 18 3.60 -14.49 -12.30
N ALA A 19 2.34 -14.39 -11.87
CA ALA A 19 1.55 -13.18 -12.06
C ALA A 19 2.13 -11.97 -11.31
N ILE A 20 2.61 -12.16 -10.07
CA ILE A 20 3.29 -11.11 -9.30
C ILE A 20 4.61 -10.68 -9.96
N LYS A 21 5.42 -11.61 -10.47
CA LYS A 21 6.64 -11.30 -11.23
C LYS A 21 6.33 -10.53 -12.51
N THR A 22 5.26 -10.89 -13.20
CA THR A 22 4.79 -10.18 -14.39
C THR A 22 4.36 -8.75 -14.02
N LEU A 23 3.57 -8.58 -12.95
CA LEU A 23 3.16 -7.27 -12.45
C LEU A 23 4.38 -6.39 -12.10
N ARG A 24 5.35 -6.94 -11.34
CA ARG A 24 6.61 -6.25 -11.05
C ARG A 24 7.30 -5.78 -12.33
N THR A 25 7.43 -6.68 -13.32
CA THR A 25 8.12 -6.36 -14.59
C THR A 25 7.39 -5.26 -15.35
N ASN A 26 6.07 -5.29 -15.41
CA ASN A 26 5.26 -4.25 -16.04
C ASN A 26 5.45 -2.89 -15.36
N ILE A 27 5.50 -2.86 -14.03
CA ILE A 27 5.80 -1.64 -13.27
C ILE A 27 7.20 -1.10 -13.62
N GLN A 28 8.21 -1.97 -13.69
CA GLN A 28 9.57 -1.56 -14.06
C GLN A 28 9.64 -1.00 -15.48
N LEU A 29 8.87 -1.55 -16.42
CA LEU A 29 8.80 -1.10 -17.81
C LEU A 29 7.98 0.18 -17.98
N SER A 30 7.11 0.52 -17.03
CA SER A 30 6.30 1.76 -17.08
C SER A 30 7.12 3.04 -16.90
N GLY A 31 8.38 2.95 -16.49
CA GLY A 31 9.31 4.08 -16.43
C GLY A 31 10.06 4.21 -15.11
N GLN A 32 11.26 4.77 -15.16
CA GLN A 32 12.12 4.95 -13.98
C GLN A 32 11.60 5.99 -12.98
N SER A 33 10.69 6.87 -13.41
CA SER A 33 10.05 7.87 -12.55
C SER A 33 8.94 7.29 -11.70
N ILE A 34 8.40 6.12 -12.05
CA ILE A 34 7.32 5.44 -11.32
C ILE A 34 7.90 4.78 -10.06
N LYS A 35 7.70 5.44 -8.92
CA LYS A 35 8.19 4.97 -7.62
C LYS A 35 7.07 4.78 -6.61
N THR A 36 6.10 5.69 -6.57
CA THR A 36 4.99 5.67 -5.62
C THR A 36 3.75 5.12 -6.30
N ILE A 37 3.33 3.92 -5.90
CA ILE A 37 2.30 3.15 -6.58
C ILE A 37 1.16 2.87 -5.60
N LEU A 38 -0.02 3.37 -5.95
CA LEU A 38 -1.26 3.08 -5.24
C LEU A 38 -1.79 1.71 -5.66
N ILE A 39 -2.24 0.92 -4.70
CA ILE A 39 -2.97 -0.33 -4.98
C ILE A 39 -4.36 -0.23 -4.34
N THR A 40 -5.39 -0.37 -5.17
CA THR A 40 -6.79 -0.31 -4.74
C THR A 40 -7.64 -1.34 -5.48
N SER A 41 -8.91 -1.47 -5.10
CA SER A 41 -9.87 -2.36 -5.74
C SER A 41 -11.27 -1.74 -5.78
N CYS A 42 -12.22 -2.40 -6.43
CA CYS A 42 -13.61 -1.96 -6.44
C CYS A 42 -14.27 -2.17 -5.07
N TYR A 43 -14.12 -3.38 -4.51
CA TYR A 43 -14.77 -3.79 -3.26
C TYR A 43 -13.77 -4.35 -2.23
N PRO A 44 -14.20 -4.52 -0.96
CA PRO A 44 -13.40 -5.23 0.05
C PRO A 44 -13.18 -6.71 -0.35
N ASN A 45 -12.08 -7.29 0.16
CA ASN A 45 -11.74 -8.71 0.01
C ASN A 45 -11.36 -9.17 -1.42
N GLU A 46 -10.98 -8.28 -2.31
CA GLU A 46 -10.46 -8.61 -3.66
C GLU A 46 -8.96 -8.93 -3.67
N GLY A 47 -8.34 -9.25 -2.54
CA GLY A 47 -6.94 -9.68 -2.45
C GLY A 47 -5.90 -8.55 -2.51
N LYS A 48 -6.28 -7.27 -2.41
CA LYS A 48 -5.34 -6.13 -2.46
C LYS A 48 -4.10 -6.31 -1.59
N SER A 49 -4.32 -6.46 -0.30
CA SER A 49 -3.22 -6.55 0.67
C SER A 49 -2.32 -7.77 0.44
N ASP A 50 -2.87 -8.86 -0.13
CA ASP A 50 -2.08 -10.04 -0.54
C ASP A 50 -1.18 -9.71 -1.72
N VAL A 51 -1.72 -9.02 -2.73
CA VAL A 51 -0.97 -8.58 -3.91
C VAL A 51 0.11 -7.57 -3.51
N VAL A 52 -0.22 -6.58 -2.66
CA VAL A 52 0.75 -5.57 -2.20
C VAL A 52 1.91 -6.22 -1.46
N LEU A 53 1.63 -7.13 -0.53
CA LEU A 53 2.66 -7.83 0.23
C LEU A 53 3.54 -8.69 -0.67
N SER A 54 2.95 -9.50 -1.58
CA SER A 54 3.70 -10.32 -2.52
C SER A 54 4.56 -9.49 -3.47
N LEU A 55 4.02 -8.38 -3.97
CA LEU A 55 4.74 -7.47 -4.84
C LEU A 55 5.91 -6.79 -4.10
N ALA A 56 5.73 -6.40 -2.84
CA ALA A 56 6.80 -5.85 -2.02
C ALA A 56 7.93 -6.87 -1.79
N GLN A 57 7.58 -8.11 -1.43
CA GLN A 57 8.54 -9.19 -1.27
C GLN A 57 9.31 -9.47 -2.57
N GLU A 58 8.61 -9.51 -3.71
CA GLU A 58 9.19 -9.77 -5.02
C GLU A 58 10.12 -8.63 -5.47
N ILE A 59 9.77 -7.37 -5.22
CA ILE A 59 10.64 -6.21 -5.48
C ILE A 59 11.88 -6.24 -4.57
N GLY A 60 11.69 -6.56 -3.29
CA GLY A 60 12.78 -6.68 -2.34
C GLY A 60 13.76 -7.80 -2.67
N SER A 61 13.27 -8.94 -3.19
CA SER A 61 14.07 -10.10 -3.55
C SER A 61 15.09 -9.82 -4.67
N ILE A 62 14.77 -8.89 -5.57
CA ILE A 62 15.69 -8.45 -6.65
C ILE A 62 16.61 -7.29 -6.24
N GLY A 63 16.76 -7.02 -4.93
CA GLY A 63 17.68 -6.02 -4.41
C GLY A 63 17.17 -4.56 -4.47
N LYS A 64 15.90 -4.32 -4.77
CA LYS A 64 15.31 -2.99 -4.78
C LYS A 64 14.70 -2.67 -3.41
N LYS A 65 15.06 -1.51 -2.84
CA LYS A 65 14.52 -1.09 -1.55
C LYS A 65 13.07 -0.65 -1.69
N VAL A 66 12.17 -1.31 -0.98
CA VAL A 66 10.73 -1.10 -1.06
C VAL A 66 10.13 -0.79 0.31
N LEU A 67 9.20 0.16 0.32
CA LEU A 67 8.34 0.45 1.47
C LEU A 67 6.93 -0.05 1.17
N LEU A 68 6.39 -0.89 2.04
CA LEU A 68 4.97 -1.19 2.10
C LEU A 68 4.31 -0.20 3.07
N LEU A 69 3.38 0.62 2.57
CA LEU A 69 2.63 1.58 3.36
C LEU A 69 1.17 1.14 3.45
N ASP A 70 0.72 0.74 4.65
CA ASP A 70 -0.69 0.50 4.94
C ASP A 70 -1.40 1.83 5.16
N ALA A 71 -2.13 2.28 4.15
CA ALA A 71 -2.92 3.50 4.19
C ALA A 71 -4.42 3.25 4.44
N ASP A 72 -4.83 2.01 4.75
CA ASP A 72 -6.15 1.74 5.30
C ASP A 72 -6.18 2.04 6.81
N ILE A 73 -6.12 3.33 7.17
CA ILE A 73 -6.20 3.81 8.55
C ILE A 73 -7.62 3.75 9.13
N ARG A 74 -8.57 3.13 8.41
CA ARG A 74 -9.92 2.80 8.89
C ARG A 74 -9.97 1.44 9.54
N LYS A 75 -9.30 0.46 8.91
CA LYS A 75 -9.31 -0.94 9.34
C LYS A 75 -7.93 -1.54 9.11
N THR A 76 -7.05 -1.34 10.06
CA THR A 76 -5.69 -1.88 9.99
C THR A 76 -5.72 -3.40 10.18
N ALA A 77 -5.21 -4.14 9.21
CA ALA A 77 -5.23 -5.60 9.23
C ALA A 77 -3.84 -6.23 9.17
N TYR A 78 -2.81 -5.49 8.73
CA TYR A 78 -1.48 -6.05 8.48
C TYR A 78 -0.80 -6.60 9.73
N ALA A 79 -0.83 -5.90 10.86
CA ALA A 79 -0.15 -6.34 12.08
C ALA A 79 -0.59 -7.75 12.49
N GLY A 80 -1.89 -7.97 12.61
CA GLY A 80 -2.43 -9.29 12.97
C GLY A 80 -2.18 -10.37 11.90
N ARG A 81 -2.27 -10.01 10.61
CA ARG A 81 -2.01 -10.94 9.50
C ARG A 81 -0.56 -11.38 9.42
N LEU A 82 0.38 -10.51 9.78
CA LEU A 82 1.82 -10.76 9.74
C LEU A 82 2.39 -11.25 11.09
N GLY A 83 1.52 -11.60 12.04
CA GLY A 83 1.91 -12.18 13.32
C GLY A 83 2.66 -11.21 14.23
N VAL A 84 2.38 -9.91 14.10
CA VAL A 84 2.95 -8.89 15.00
C VAL A 84 2.12 -8.87 16.28
N GLU A 85 2.70 -9.34 17.38
CA GLU A 85 2.04 -9.42 18.69
C GLU A 85 2.21 -8.14 19.51
N GLU A 86 3.23 -7.35 19.19
CA GLU A 86 3.53 -6.11 19.89
C GLU A 86 2.72 -4.94 19.33
N GLU A 87 2.49 -3.93 20.18
CA GLU A 87 1.85 -2.70 19.75
C GLU A 87 2.77 -1.94 18.79
N VAL A 88 2.26 -1.64 17.60
CA VAL A 88 2.97 -0.90 16.57
C VAL A 88 2.34 0.48 16.37
N LYS A 89 3.19 1.49 16.30
CA LYS A 89 2.80 2.83 15.87
C LYS A 89 2.64 2.85 14.36
N GLY A 90 1.81 3.75 13.85
CA GLY A 90 1.52 3.73 12.42
C GLY A 90 1.19 5.09 11.81
N LEU A 91 0.74 5.03 10.55
CA LEU A 91 0.47 6.19 9.71
C LEU A 91 -0.52 7.17 10.36
N SER A 92 -1.59 6.66 10.98
CA SER A 92 -2.61 7.52 11.62
C SER A 92 -2.02 8.40 12.72
N GLN A 93 -1.09 7.86 13.51
CA GLN A 93 -0.41 8.61 14.58
C GLN A 93 0.63 9.59 14.02
N LEU A 94 1.34 9.21 12.95
CA LEU A 94 2.26 10.12 12.25
C LEU A 94 1.52 11.34 11.69
N LEU A 95 0.43 11.10 10.96
CA LEU A 95 -0.35 12.17 10.31
C LEU A 95 -1.05 13.07 11.33
N SER A 96 -1.37 12.58 12.51
CA SER A 96 -1.92 13.39 13.61
C SER A 96 -0.84 14.05 14.49
N GLY A 97 0.44 13.94 14.13
CA GLY A 97 1.55 14.58 14.84
C GLY A 97 1.87 13.98 16.22
N GLN A 98 1.38 12.77 16.51
CA GLN A 98 1.60 12.12 17.81
C GLN A 98 2.98 11.46 17.88
N VAL A 99 3.56 11.07 16.76
CA VAL A 99 4.83 10.36 16.66
C VAL A 99 5.66 10.86 15.49
N GLY A 100 6.99 10.66 15.57
CA GLY A 100 7.90 11.00 14.49
C GLY A 100 8.02 9.89 13.41
N LEU A 101 8.53 10.25 12.24
CA LEU A 101 8.70 9.33 11.10
C LEU A 101 9.51 8.08 11.47
N GLN A 102 10.60 8.23 12.23
CA GLN A 102 11.48 7.12 12.62
C GLN A 102 10.80 6.10 13.55
N GLU A 103 9.69 6.47 14.18
CA GLU A 103 8.96 5.61 15.11
C GLU A 103 7.94 4.70 14.42
N VAL A 104 7.56 5.02 13.16
CA VAL A 104 6.55 4.29 12.39
C VAL A 104 7.13 3.42 11.28
N ILE A 105 8.41 3.60 10.92
CA ILE A 105 9.09 2.76 9.93
C ILE A 105 9.70 1.56 10.63
N TYR A 106 9.33 0.37 10.19
CA TYR A 106 9.87 -0.89 10.69
C TYR A 106 10.62 -1.62 9.58
N SER A 107 11.87 -1.99 9.84
CA SER A 107 12.56 -2.94 8.96
C SER A 107 12.05 -4.36 9.21
N THR A 108 12.02 -5.18 8.18
CA THR A 108 11.47 -6.53 8.27
C THR A 108 12.54 -7.61 8.08
N ASN A 109 12.16 -8.86 8.29
CA ASN A 109 12.97 -10.02 7.91
C ASN A 109 12.93 -10.33 6.41
N PHE A 110 12.01 -9.71 5.64
CA PHE A 110 12.01 -9.82 4.19
C PHE A 110 13.12 -8.96 3.58
N PRO A 111 13.84 -9.45 2.56
CA PRO A 111 14.96 -8.71 1.96
C PRO A 111 14.53 -7.34 1.43
N ASN A 112 15.27 -6.27 1.77
CA ASN A 112 15.10 -4.90 1.27
C ASN A 112 13.68 -4.32 1.43
N MET A 113 12.89 -4.84 2.36
CA MET A 113 11.52 -4.43 2.60
C MET A 113 11.36 -3.80 3.99
N ASP A 114 10.89 -2.57 4.02
CA ASP A 114 10.40 -1.89 5.22
C ASP A 114 8.87 -1.78 5.17
N ILE A 115 8.22 -1.58 6.32
CA ILE A 115 6.77 -1.43 6.44
C ILE A 115 6.40 -0.26 7.36
N ILE A 116 5.32 0.44 6.99
CA ILE A 116 4.58 1.35 7.86
C ILE A 116 3.16 0.80 7.98
N PHE A 117 2.74 0.49 9.20
CA PHE A 117 1.37 0.04 9.49
C PHE A 117 0.39 1.23 9.51
N GLY A 118 -0.90 0.97 9.33
CA GLY A 118 -1.93 1.99 9.43
C GLY A 118 -2.03 2.64 10.82
N GLY A 119 -1.67 1.88 11.85
CA GLY A 119 -1.78 2.33 13.26
C GLY A 119 -3.21 2.22 13.79
N PRO A 120 -3.53 2.83 14.94
CA PRO A 120 -4.89 2.86 15.47
C PRO A 120 -5.88 3.50 14.49
N SER A 121 -7.13 3.02 14.49
CA SER A 121 -8.17 3.57 13.61
C SER A 121 -8.37 5.06 13.86
N ALA A 122 -8.30 5.84 12.79
CA ALA A 122 -8.44 7.30 12.85
C ALA A 122 -9.92 7.73 12.81
N PRO A 123 -10.33 8.74 13.58
CA PRO A 123 -11.71 9.23 13.55
C PRO A 123 -12.06 9.97 12.25
N ASN A 124 -11.09 10.59 11.59
CA ASN A 124 -11.24 11.29 10.30
C ASN A 124 -10.16 10.88 9.30
N PRO A 125 -10.23 9.67 8.74
CA PRO A 125 -9.19 9.15 7.85
C PRO A 125 -8.99 10.00 6.59
N SER A 126 -10.06 10.32 5.88
CA SER A 126 -9.98 11.12 4.64
C SER A 126 -9.42 12.52 4.88
N GLY A 127 -9.72 13.12 6.02
CA GLY A 127 -9.16 14.41 6.44
C GLY A 127 -7.65 14.33 6.59
N LEU A 128 -7.15 13.37 7.38
CA LEU A 128 -5.72 13.17 7.59
C LEU A 128 -4.96 12.89 6.29
N LEU A 129 -5.51 12.08 5.42
CA LEU A 129 -4.90 11.72 4.13
C LEU A 129 -4.93 12.86 3.10
N SER A 130 -5.89 13.81 3.21
CA SER A 130 -6.00 14.95 2.31
C SER A 130 -5.13 16.13 2.72
N GLU A 131 -4.59 16.14 3.93
CA GLU A 131 -3.76 17.21 4.43
C GLU A 131 -2.39 17.27 3.75
N ASN A 132 -1.82 18.46 3.75
CA ASN A 132 -0.49 18.69 3.16
C ASN A 132 0.59 17.84 3.83
N ILE A 133 0.39 17.42 5.09
CA ILE A 133 1.32 16.57 5.84
C ILE A 133 1.54 15.21 5.16
N PHE A 134 0.50 14.58 4.62
CA PHE A 134 0.63 13.31 3.89
C PHE A 134 1.47 13.48 2.62
N LYS A 135 1.25 14.57 1.88
CA LYS A 135 2.02 14.89 0.67
C LYS A 135 3.50 15.16 0.99
N VAL A 136 3.76 15.92 2.07
CA VAL A 136 5.13 16.21 2.53
C VAL A 136 5.82 14.92 2.95
N PHE A 137 5.14 14.09 3.75
CA PHE A 137 5.62 12.78 4.17
C PHE A 137 6.00 11.90 2.97
N LEU A 138 5.12 11.74 1.98
CA LEU A 138 5.43 10.93 0.78
C LEU A 138 6.63 11.48 0.01
N LYS A 139 6.74 12.79 -0.13
CA LYS A 139 7.88 13.42 -0.81
C LYS A 139 9.19 13.15 -0.08
N GLU A 140 9.18 13.21 1.24
CA GLU A 140 10.37 12.94 2.07
C GLU A 140 10.81 11.49 1.95
N ILE A 141 9.91 10.52 2.13
CA ILE A 141 10.29 9.10 2.11
C ILE A 141 10.64 8.59 0.71
N ARG A 142 10.18 9.24 -0.35
CA ARG A 142 10.48 8.88 -1.74
C ARG A 142 11.99 8.87 -2.05
N GLU A 143 12.78 9.66 -1.33
CA GLU A 143 14.23 9.73 -1.52
C GLU A 143 14.97 8.49 -1.01
N TYR A 144 14.36 7.74 -0.11
CA TYR A 144 14.97 6.59 0.57
C TYR A 144 14.62 5.24 -0.03
N TYR A 145 13.61 5.18 -0.94
CA TYR A 145 13.11 3.93 -1.50
C TYR A 145 13.12 3.95 -3.03
N ASN A 146 13.34 2.76 -3.62
CA ASN A 146 13.16 2.58 -5.07
C ASN A 146 11.67 2.51 -5.41
N TYR A 147 10.87 1.89 -4.53
CA TYR A 147 9.41 1.79 -4.67
C TYR A 147 8.72 2.01 -3.33
N ILE A 148 7.57 2.69 -3.37
CA ILE A 148 6.62 2.82 -2.28
C ILE A 148 5.31 2.23 -2.77
N LEU A 149 4.89 1.12 -2.16
CA LEU A 149 3.62 0.47 -2.45
C LEU A 149 2.60 0.86 -1.40
N ILE A 150 1.52 1.51 -1.80
CA ILE A 150 0.50 2.02 -0.89
C ILE A 150 -0.74 1.15 -0.99
N ASP A 151 -1.01 0.35 0.05
CA ASP A 151 -2.27 -0.38 0.19
C ASP A 151 -3.35 0.56 0.70
N THR A 152 -4.47 0.63 -0.02
CA THR A 152 -5.56 1.55 0.30
C THR A 152 -6.89 0.82 0.44
N PRO A 153 -7.87 1.43 1.13
CA PRO A 153 -9.24 0.94 1.08
C PRO A 153 -9.77 0.88 -0.36
N PRO A 154 -10.82 0.06 -0.61
CA PRO A 154 -11.42 -0.04 -1.95
C PRO A 154 -11.98 1.31 -2.40
N ILE A 155 -11.58 1.77 -3.59
CA ILE A 155 -12.02 3.05 -4.16
C ILE A 155 -13.53 3.07 -4.45
N GLY A 156 -14.13 1.92 -4.71
CA GLY A 156 -15.57 1.81 -4.91
C GLY A 156 -16.39 1.98 -3.62
N THR A 157 -15.74 2.00 -2.46
CA THR A 157 -16.39 2.10 -1.14
C THR A 157 -16.13 3.46 -0.47
N VAL A 158 -14.87 3.94 -0.52
CA VAL A 158 -14.45 5.18 0.14
C VAL A 158 -13.54 6.02 -0.76
N ILE A 159 -13.47 7.32 -0.48
CA ILE A 159 -12.74 8.28 -1.32
C ILE A 159 -11.20 8.25 -1.11
N ASP A 160 -10.73 7.60 -0.06
CA ASP A 160 -9.35 7.67 0.41
C ASP A 160 -8.32 7.34 -0.68
N ALA A 161 -8.56 6.27 -1.46
CA ALA A 161 -7.69 5.90 -2.57
C ALA A 161 -7.57 7.01 -3.63
N ALA A 162 -8.67 7.71 -3.95
CA ALA A 162 -8.64 8.83 -4.89
C ALA A 162 -7.90 10.06 -4.33
N VAL A 163 -7.96 10.27 -3.01
CA VAL A 163 -7.20 11.34 -2.34
C VAL A 163 -5.71 11.04 -2.38
N ILE A 164 -5.31 9.82 -2.03
CA ILE A 164 -3.91 9.34 -2.04
C ILE A 164 -3.35 9.33 -3.46
N GLY A 165 -4.16 8.93 -4.44
CA GLY A 165 -3.78 8.83 -5.86
C GLY A 165 -3.18 10.11 -6.41
N ARG A 166 -3.64 11.28 -5.93
CA ARG A 166 -3.09 12.60 -6.31
C ARG A 166 -1.61 12.78 -5.99
N CYS A 167 -1.07 11.96 -5.13
CA CYS A 167 0.32 11.99 -4.68
C CYS A 167 1.15 10.81 -5.23
N CYS A 168 0.55 9.96 -6.07
CA CYS A 168 1.18 8.76 -6.62
C CYS A 168 1.61 8.96 -8.09
N ASP A 169 2.56 8.16 -8.53
CA ASP A 169 3.02 8.16 -9.92
C ASP A 169 2.20 7.23 -10.81
N GLY A 170 1.47 6.30 -10.21
CA GLY A 170 0.62 5.34 -10.88
C GLY A 170 -0.20 4.51 -9.91
N ALA A 171 -1.11 3.73 -10.46
CA ALA A 171 -1.99 2.88 -9.68
C ALA A 171 -2.14 1.48 -10.27
N VAL A 172 -2.33 0.50 -9.39
CA VAL A 172 -2.78 -0.85 -9.72
C VAL A 172 -4.21 -1.00 -9.24
N PHE A 173 -5.12 -1.23 -10.17
CA PHE A 173 -6.53 -1.45 -9.88
C PHE A 173 -6.85 -2.94 -9.98
N LEU A 174 -7.19 -3.54 -8.85
CA LEU A 174 -7.54 -4.96 -8.74
C LEU A 174 -9.03 -5.18 -8.93
N ILE A 175 -9.38 -6.20 -9.67
CA ILE A 175 -10.76 -6.63 -9.89
C ILE A 175 -10.80 -8.15 -9.75
N GLU A 176 -11.68 -8.65 -8.88
CA GLU A 176 -11.96 -10.08 -8.75
C GLU A 176 -12.98 -10.52 -9.81
N PRO A 177 -12.60 -11.42 -10.72
CA PRO A 177 -13.52 -11.91 -11.74
C PRO A 177 -14.76 -12.56 -11.12
N GLY A 178 -15.94 -12.25 -11.65
CA GLY A 178 -17.22 -12.81 -11.19
C GLY A 178 -17.85 -12.08 -9.98
N ASN A 179 -17.09 -11.32 -9.21
CA ASN A 179 -17.60 -10.59 -8.03
C ASN A 179 -17.93 -9.12 -8.30
N VAL A 180 -17.31 -8.52 -9.32
CA VAL A 180 -17.50 -7.11 -9.66
C VAL A 180 -18.29 -6.94 -10.94
N ARG A 181 -19.38 -6.17 -10.89
CA ARG A 181 -20.11 -5.80 -12.11
C ARG A 181 -19.28 -4.84 -12.94
N TYR A 182 -19.29 -5.02 -14.26
CA TYR A 182 -18.54 -4.17 -15.20
C TYR A 182 -18.79 -2.67 -14.99
N ARG A 183 -20.05 -2.27 -14.77
CA ARG A 183 -20.42 -0.86 -14.54
C ARG A 183 -19.79 -0.29 -13.26
N ASP A 184 -19.65 -1.11 -12.22
CA ASP A 184 -19.08 -0.67 -10.94
C ASP A 184 -17.57 -0.56 -11.05
N ALA A 185 -16.93 -1.52 -11.73
CA ALA A 185 -15.50 -1.43 -12.08
C ALA A 185 -15.19 -0.18 -12.91
N GLN A 186 -16.01 0.12 -13.92
CA GLN A 186 -15.86 1.33 -14.74
C GLN A 186 -15.99 2.63 -13.92
N LYS A 187 -16.95 2.70 -12.98
CA LYS A 187 -17.12 3.86 -12.12
C LYS A 187 -15.91 4.06 -11.21
N ALA A 188 -15.45 2.97 -10.57
CA ALA A 188 -14.28 2.98 -9.70
C ALA A 188 -13.01 3.38 -10.47
N PHE A 189 -12.80 2.82 -11.66
CA PHE A 189 -11.69 3.18 -12.54
C PHE A 189 -11.71 4.66 -12.95
N LYS A 190 -12.86 5.18 -13.40
CA LYS A 190 -13.01 6.61 -13.72
C LYS A 190 -12.76 7.53 -12.51
N GLN A 191 -13.08 7.08 -11.30
CA GLN A 191 -12.78 7.83 -10.11
C GLN A 191 -11.27 7.87 -9.85
N LEU A 192 -10.56 6.79 -10.12
CA LEU A 192 -9.10 6.70 -10.02
C LEU A 192 -8.42 7.58 -11.08
N GLU A 193 -8.85 7.52 -12.35
CA GLU A 193 -8.34 8.40 -13.42
C GLU A 193 -8.50 9.89 -13.07
N ARG A 194 -9.64 10.27 -12.49
CA ARG A 194 -9.89 11.68 -12.06
C ARG A 194 -8.97 12.12 -10.91
N SER A 195 -8.35 11.21 -10.20
CA SER A 195 -7.35 11.55 -9.18
C SER A 195 -6.00 11.96 -9.77
N GLY A 196 -5.76 11.66 -11.06
CA GLY A 196 -4.54 12.01 -11.76
C GLY A 196 -3.48 10.90 -11.76
N CYS A 197 -3.88 9.69 -11.33
CA CYS A 197 -3.07 8.48 -11.47
C CYS A 197 -3.19 7.87 -12.86
#